data_0344afd04cc84081eb3e35268e7ffa07
#
_entry.id   0344afd04cc84081eb3e35268e7ffa07
#
_cell.length_a   1.000
_cell.length_b   1.000
_cell.length_c   1.000
_cell.angle_alpha   90.00
_cell.angle_beta   90.00
_cell.angle_gamma   90.00
#
_symmetry.space_group_name_H-M   'P 1'
#
loop_
_entity.id
_entity.type
_entity.pdbx_description
1 polymer ?
#
loop_
_entity_poly.entity_id
_entity_poly.type
_entity_poly.pdbx_seq_one_letter_code
_entity_poly.pdbx_strand_id
1 'polypeptide(L)'
;MIVSMIQFRIELPPLESIKDKRRIVSSLKEKLSNKFPLSVAEVDLQDSMRYAQIGAALVTNSKTFGESLMHKVLAFVENNCEGVLQDAEIFSETF
;
A
#
# COMPACT_ATOMS: atom_id res chain seq x y z
N MET A 1 -7.67 13.59 -16.71
CA MET A 1 -7.67 12.98 -15.38
C MET A 1 -6.38 12.17 -15.23
N ILE A 2 -5.76 12.27 -14.08
CA ILE A 2 -4.55 11.51 -13.77
C ILE A 2 -4.86 10.55 -12.63
N VAL A 3 -4.40 9.31 -12.77
CA VAL A 3 -4.44 8.31 -11.70
C VAL A 3 -3.02 8.01 -11.30
N SER A 4 -2.68 8.32 -10.06
CA SER A 4 -1.39 7.96 -9.47
C SER A 4 -1.56 6.70 -8.63
N MET A 5 -0.62 5.78 -8.74
CA MET A 5 -0.72 4.44 -8.18
C MET A 5 0.58 4.05 -7.50
N ILE A 6 0.44 3.24 -6.47
CA ILE A 6 1.57 2.57 -5.84
C ILE A 6 1.22 1.10 -5.63
N GLN A 7 2.17 0.22 -5.90
CA GLN A 7 2.10 -1.17 -5.44
C GLN A 7 3.36 -1.48 -4.67
N PHE A 8 3.23 -2.22 -3.60
CA PHE A 8 4.36 -2.67 -2.82
C PHE A 8 4.04 -4.02 -2.16
N ARG A 9 5.09 -4.73 -1.82
CA ARG A 9 4.99 -5.99 -1.09
C ARG A 9 5.53 -5.79 0.31
N ILE A 10 4.90 -6.44 1.28
CA ILE A 10 5.38 -6.51 2.65
C ILE A 10 5.72 -7.95 2.96
N GLU A 11 6.94 -8.20 3.42
CA GLU A 11 7.30 -9.46 4.04
C GLU A 11 6.82 -9.42 5.49
N LEU A 12 5.88 -10.31 5.80
CA LEU A 12 5.23 -10.37 7.10
C LEU A 12 6.13 -11.02 8.15
N PRO A 13 5.97 -10.67 9.44
CA PRO A 13 6.61 -11.43 10.50
C PRO A 13 6.03 -12.86 10.55
N PRO A 14 6.68 -13.80 11.25
CA PRO A 14 6.10 -15.13 11.44
C PRO A 14 4.70 -15.04 12.04
N LEU A 15 3.72 -15.68 11.39
CA LEU A 15 2.32 -15.65 11.77
C LEU A 15 1.82 -17.07 12.04
N GLU A 16 0.86 -17.20 12.95
CA GLU A 16 0.26 -18.49 13.29
C GLU A 16 -0.99 -18.81 12.47
N SER A 17 -1.65 -17.79 11.91
CA SER A 17 -2.89 -17.98 11.18
C SER A 17 -3.12 -16.92 10.12
N ILE A 18 -4.01 -17.23 9.16
CA ILE A 18 -4.45 -16.25 8.16
C ILE A 18 -5.24 -15.10 8.82
N LYS A 19 -5.85 -15.34 9.96
CA LYS A 19 -6.53 -14.29 10.72
C LYS A 19 -5.54 -13.22 11.20
N ASP A 20 -4.36 -13.62 11.63
CA ASP A 20 -3.28 -12.69 12.02
C ASP A 20 -2.87 -11.83 10.85
N LYS A 21 -2.72 -12.42 9.66
CA LYS A 21 -2.41 -11.69 8.45
C LYS A 21 -3.49 -10.66 8.12
N ARG A 22 -4.76 -11.06 8.16
CA ARG A 22 -5.89 -10.16 7.88
C ARG A 22 -5.91 -8.96 8.80
N ARG A 23 -5.58 -9.18 10.08
CA ARG A 23 -5.48 -8.11 11.07
C ARG A 23 -4.38 -7.10 10.69
N ILE A 24 -3.21 -7.58 10.30
CA ILE A 24 -2.08 -6.73 9.88
C ILE A 24 -2.44 -5.93 8.63
N VAL A 25 -3.00 -6.59 7.62
CA VAL A 25 -3.39 -5.93 6.35
C VAL A 25 -4.49 -4.90 6.59
N SER A 26 -5.52 -5.25 7.36
CA SER A 26 -6.61 -4.32 7.68
C SER A 26 -6.11 -3.10 8.45
N SER A 27 -5.22 -3.29 9.40
CA SER A 27 -4.62 -2.19 10.16
C SER A 27 -3.84 -1.23 9.25
N LEU A 28 -3.03 -1.75 8.33
CA LEU A 28 -2.30 -0.93 7.40
C LEU A 28 -3.22 -0.16 6.45
N LYS A 29 -4.23 -0.84 5.88
CA LYS A 29 -5.22 -0.19 5.01
C LYS A 29 -5.93 0.95 5.73
N GLU A 30 -6.34 0.74 6.97
CA GLU A 30 -7.01 1.76 7.77
C GLU A 30 -6.10 2.95 8.04
N LYS A 31 -4.85 2.72 8.43
CA LYS A 31 -3.86 3.79 8.64
C LYS A 31 -3.64 4.62 7.38
N LEU A 32 -3.52 3.98 6.23
CA LEU A 32 -3.32 4.66 4.95
C LEU A 32 -4.56 5.47 4.55
N SER A 33 -5.74 4.89 4.68
CA SER A 33 -7.00 5.56 4.33
C SER A 33 -7.30 6.74 5.24
N ASN A 34 -6.90 6.68 6.51
CA ASN A 34 -7.09 7.77 7.44
C ASN A 34 -6.12 8.93 7.22
N LYS A 35 -4.92 8.64 6.72
CA LYS A 35 -3.88 9.66 6.54
C LYS A 35 -3.89 10.28 5.16
N PHE A 36 -4.22 9.52 4.12
CA PHE A 36 -4.12 9.93 2.73
C PHE A 36 -5.44 9.69 1.99
N PRO A 37 -5.77 10.52 0.98
CA PRO A 37 -7.00 10.35 0.19
C PRO A 37 -6.85 9.25 -0.85
N LEU A 38 -6.71 8.00 -0.41
CA LEU A 38 -6.42 6.84 -1.26
C LEU A 38 -7.52 5.79 -1.18
N SER A 39 -7.71 5.07 -2.30
CA SER A 39 -8.30 3.74 -2.29
C SER A 39 -7.18 2.72 -2.11
N VAL A 40 -7.31 1.81 -1.15
CA VAL A 40 -6.28 0.84 -0.78
C VAL A 40 -6.87 -0.56 -0.78
N ALA A 41 -6.13 -1.52 -1.33
CA ALA A 41 -6.56 -2.93 -1.33
C ALA A 41 -5.34 -3.86 -1.26
N GLU A 42 -5.57 -5.06 -0.73
CA GLU A 42 -4.66 -6.18 -0.96
C GLU A 42 -4.97 -6.72 -2.36
N VAL A 43 -4.00 -6.62 -3.28
CA VAL A 43 -4.24 -6.86 -4.70
C VAL A 43 -3.71 -8.20 -5.20
N ASP A 44 -2.90 -8.88 -4.42
CA ASP A 44 -2.36 -10.19 -4.76
C ASP A 44 -1.84 -10.88 -3.49
N LEU A 45 -1.44 -12.15 -3.61
CA LEU A 45 -0.85 -12.94 -2.53
C LEU A 45 -1.76 -13.12 -1.32
N GLN A 46 -3.08 -13.10 -1.53
CA GLN A 46 -4.07 -13.17 -0.44
C GLN A 46 -3.91 -14.44 0.40
N ASP A 47 -3.50 -15.55 -0.22
CA ASP A 47 -3.32 -16.83 0.47
C ASP A 47 -1.91 -17.03 1.04
N SER A 48 -1.00 -16.09 0.82
CA SER A 48 0.36 -16.16 1.36
C SER A 48 0.38 -15.77 2.83
N MET A 49 1.03 -16.58 3.66
CA MET A 49 1.28 -16.24 5.06
C MET A 49 2.56 -15.42 5.24
N ARG A 50 3.38 -15.33 4.18
CA ARG A 50 4.67 -14.66 4.23
C ARG A 50 4.64 -13.25 3.66
N TYR A 51 3.80 -13.01 2.66
CA TYR A 51 3.76 -11.74 1.93
C TYR A 51 2.36 -11.19 1.83
N ALA A 52 2.28 -9.87 1.78
CA ALA A 52 1.09 -9.15 1.36
C ALA A 52 1.45 -8.20 0.23
N GLN A 53 0.66 -8.20 -0.85
CA GLN A 53 0.80 -7.28 -1.97
C GLN A 53 -0.29 -6.23 -1.86
N ILE A 54 0.10 -4.97 -1.69
CA ILE A 54 -0.81 -3.87 -1.45
C ILE A 54 -0.78 -2.92 -2.64
N GLY A 55 -1.95 -2.49 -3.07
CA GLY A 55 -2.11 -1.45 -4.07
C GLY A 55 -2.90 -0.28 -3.53
N ALA A 56 -2.56 0.92 -3.96
CA ALA A 56 -3.31 2.13 -3.62
C ALA A 56 -3.34 3.07 -4.82
N ALA A 57 -4.42 3.84 -4.94
CA ALA A 57 -4.62 4.75 -6.05
C ALA A 57 -5.27 6.05 -5.61
N LEU A 58 -4.97 7.10 -6.35
CA LEU A 58 -5.46 8.46 -6.16
C LEU A 58 -5.82 9.05 -7.52
N VAL A 59 -7.00 9.67 -7.62
CA VAL A 59 -7.37 10.48 -8.77
C VAL A 59 -6.98 11.93 -8.51
N THR A 60 -6.28 12.55 -9.46
CA THR A 60 -5.79 13.93 -9.34
C THR A 60 -5.77 14.61 -10.71
N ASN A 61 -5.55 15.92 -10.71
CA ASN A 61 -5.28 16.69 -11.93
C ASN A 61 -3.80 17.10 -12.05
N SER A 62 -2.95 16.64 -11.14
CA SER A 62 -1.52 16.97 -11.14
C SER A 62 -0.68 15.71 -10.93
N LYS A 63 0.08 15.35 -11.96
CA LYS A 63 1.01 14.21 -11.90
C LYS A 63 2.07 14.40 -10.82
N THR A 64 2.61 15.60 -10.74
CA THR A 64 3.64 15.94 -9.73
C THR A 64 3.10 15.79 -8.32
N PHE A 65 1.89 16.27 -8.07
CA PHE A 65 1.23 16.11 -6.77
C PHE A 65 1.02 14.63 -6.43
N GLY A 66 0.47 13.88 -7.39
CA GLY A 66 0.16 12.46 -7.18
C GLY A 66 1.41 11.62 -6.88
N GLU A 67 2.47 11.81 -7.64
CA GLU A 67 3.73 11.09 -7.41
C GLU A 67 4.39 11.50 -6.08
N SER A 68 4.37 12.78 -5.75
CA SER A 68 4.87 13.28 -4.46
C SER A 68 4.11 12.66 -3.29
N LEU A 69 2.78 12.55 -3.42
CA LEU A 69 1.96 11.91 -2.39
C LEU A 69 2.34 10.44 -2.23
N MET A 70 2.54 9.72 -3.33
CA MET A 70 2.91 8.30 -3.27
C MET A 70 4.28 8.07 -2.62
N HIS A 71 5.23 8.99 -2.79
CA HIS A 71 6.49 8.92 -2.06
C HIS A 71 6.30 9.12 -0.55
N LYS A 72 5.37 9.98 -0.14
CA LYS A 72 5.01 10.13 1.28
C LYS A 72 4.31 8.88 1.83
N VAL A 73 3.48 8.25 1.03
CA VAL A 73 2.84 6.97 1.37
C VAL A 73 3.90 5.91 1.63
N LEU A 74 4.90 5.81 0.75
CA LEU A 74 5.99 4.85 0.88
C LEU A 74 6.77 5.05 2.18
N ALA A 75 7.15 6.30 2.48
CA ALA A 75 7.85 6.63 3.72
C ALA A 75 7.01 6.30 4.95
N PHE A 76 5.71 6.56 4.89
CA PHE A 76 4.78 6.23 5.98
C PHE A 76 4.70 4.72 6.21
N VAL A 77 4.60 3.93 5.14
CA VAL A 77 4.54 2.47 5.23
C VAL A 77 5.82 1.91 5.86
N GLU A 78 6.98 2.39 5.45
CA GLU A 78 8.27 1.96 6.03
C GLU A 78 8.31 2.10 7.55
N ASN A 79 7.69 3.14 8.08
CA ASN A 79 7.73 3.47 9.51
C ASN A 79 6.53 2.92 10.31
N ASN A 80 5.49 2.41 9.65
CA ASN A 80 4.22 2.09 10.30
C ASN A 80 3.66 0.70 9.95
N CYS A 81 4.37 -0.11 9.19
CA CYS A 81 3.92 -1.48 8.91
C CYS A 81 4.59 -2.49 9.83
N GLU A 82 3.86 -3.57 10.13
CA GLU A 82 4.42 -4.76 10.74
C GLU A 82 5.01 -5.61 9.64
N GLY A 83 6.34 -5.63 9.51
CA GLY A 83 7.04 -6.36 8.46
C GLY A 83 8.04 -5.50 7.72
N VAL A 84 8.53 -6.00 6.60
CA VAL A 84 9.57 -5.36 5.79
C VAL A 84 9.01 -4.98 4.42
N LEU A 85 9.08 -3.69 4.11
CA LEU A 85 8.67 -3.17 2.80
C LEU A 85 9.64 -3.61 1.71
N GLN A 86 9.10 -4.12 0.60
CA GLN A 86 9.83 -4.61 -0.55
C GLN A 86 9.15 -4.18 -1.86
N ASP A 87 9.94 -4.08 -2.94
CA ASP A 87 9.46 -4.01 -4.32
C ASP A 87 8.36 -2.95 -4.56
N ALA A 88 8.59 -1.73 -4.11
CA ALA A 88 7.65 -0.64 -4.31
C ALA A 88 7.79 -0.05 -5.72
N GLU A 89 6.64 0.17 -6.39
CA GLU A 89 6.55 0.81 -7.69
C GLU A 89 5.52 1.94 -7.62
N ILE A 90 5.92 3.11 -8.12
CA ILE A 90 5.06 4.30 -8.21
C ILE A 90 4.94 4.69 -9.66
N PHE A 91 3.72 4.90 -10.14
CA PHE A 91 3.49 5.36 -11.51
C PHE A 91 2.18 6.14 -11.60
N SER A 92 2.09 6.97 -12.64
CA SER A 92 0.89 7.75 -12.94
C SER A 92 0.53 7.60 -14.40
N GLU A 93 -0.77 7.56 -14.68
CA GLU A 93 -1.30 7.53 -16.03
C GLU A 93 -2.31 8.66 -16.23
N THR A 94 -2.32 9.18 -17.44
CA THR A 94 -3.28 10.20 -17.87
C THR A 94 -4.41 9.54 -18.66
N PHE A 95 -5.62 9.88 -18.30
CA PHE A 95 -6.83 9.38 -18.94
C PHE A 95 -7.67 10.50 -19.55
#